data_2cf20c521ea030e34de78aeaaec3346b
#
_entry.id   2cf20c521ea030e34de78aeaaec3346b
#
_cell.length_a   1.000
_cell.length_b   1.000
_cell.length_c   1.000
_cell.angle_alpha   90.00
_cell.angle_beta   90.00
_cell.angle_gamma   90.00
#
_symmetry.space_group_name_H-M   'P 1'
#
loop_
_entity.id
_entity.type
_entity.pdbx_description
1 polymer ?
#
loop_
_entity_poly.entity_id
_entity_poly.type
_entity_poly.pdbx_seq_one_letter_code
_entity_poly.pdbx_strand_id
1 'polypeptide(L)'
;PYKYGFGPFAGEIYRAPMSYPFREENPQITGKEAAERAILMIQKQIGADQVAAIIIEPIQGEGGFIVPSEGFLPRIAEFAKENGIVFIADEVQSGFCRTGEWFAVQHEGVVPDLVTTAKGIAGGMPLSAVTGRAELLDAVHAGGLGGTYGGNPVACAAALAAIETMEAQDLRARAREIEATVKGRLGALRDELGDGIIGDIRGRGGMLAIEFVKAGSAATTKQPDAEITKKIADYCLKEGVIILTCGTYGNVIRLLPPLVIGDELLVDGLDVLEAAIRANS
;
A
#
# COMPACT_ATOMS: atom_id res chain seq x y z
N PRO A 1 3.98 -11.07 12.70
CA PRO A 1 3.33 -10.83 14.03
C PRO A 1 1.81 -10.92 13.96
N TYR A 2 1.14 -10.47 12.87
CA TYR A 2 -0.33 -10.42 12.76
C TYR A 2 -1.05 -11.78 12.88
N LYS A 3 -0.34 -12.88 12.68
CA LYS A 3 -0.88 -14.23 12.83
C LYS A 3 -0.48 -14.93 14.12
N TYR A 4 0.50 -14.38 14.84
CA TYR A 4 1.02 -15.02 16.04
C TYR A 4 -0.05 -15.02 17.14
N GLY A 5 -0.33 -16.18 17.69
CA GLY A 5 -1.35 -16.38 18.72
C GLY A 5 -2.80 -16.46 18.20
N PHE A 6 -3.01 -16.35 16.89
CA PHE A 6 -4.32 -16.54 16.25
C PHE A 6 -4.33 -17.84 15.46
N GLY A 7 -5.40 -18.55 15.49
CA GLY A 7 -5.62 -19.82 14.77
C GLY A 7 -6.70 -20.66 15.45
N PRO A 8 -7.18 -21.69 14.78
CA PRO A 8 -6.84 -22.12 13.41
C PRO A 8 -7.32 -21.16 12.34
N PHE A 9 -6.55 -21.07 11.22
CA PHE A 9 -6.93 -20.28 10.06
C PHE A 9 -7.74 -21.11 9.07
N ALA A 10 -8.51 -20.44 8.19
CA ALA A 10 -9.19 -21.10 7.09
C ALA A 10 -8.17 -21.83 6.18
N GLY A 11 -8.55 -23.04 5.75
CA GLY A 11 -7.79 -23.81 4.77
C GLY A 11 -7.86 -23.19 3.37
N GLU A 12 -7.13 -23.80 2.43
CA GLU A 12 -7.14 -23.43 1.00
C GLU A 12 -6.81 -21.95 0.73
N ILE A 13 -5.97 -21.35 1.59
CA ILE A 13 -5.43 -19.99 1.41
C ILE A 13 -3.93 -20.09 1.17
N TYR A 14 -3.53 -19.72 -0.04
CA TYR A 14 -2.15 -19.78 -0.50
C TYR A 14 -1.56 -18.36 -0.66
N ARG A 15 -0.24 -18.28 -0.64
CA ARG A 15 0.47 -16.99 -0.83
C ARG A 15 1.44 -17.12 -1.97
N ALA A 16 1.26 -16.26 -2.99
CA ALA A 16 2.18 -16.12 -4.08
C ALA A 16 3.19 -14.97 -3.81
N PRO A 17 4.41 -15.04 -4.34
CA PRO A 17 5.38 -13.96 -4.19
C PRO A 17 4.91 -12.69 -4.91
N MET A 18 5.05 -11.55 -4.25
CA MET A 18 4.79 -10.23 -4.81
C MET A 18 6.07 -9.66 -5.42
N SER A 19 5.94 -8.73 -6.35
CA SER A 19 7.07 -7.90 -6.81
C SER A 19 7.48 -6.93 -5.70
N TYR A 20 8.77 -6.92 -5.37
CA TYR A 20 9.37 -5.99 -4.42
C TYR A 20 10.65 -5.39 -5.02
N PRO A 21 10.53 -4.34 -5.86
CA PRO A 21 11.65 -3.86 -6.69
C PRO A 21 12.96 -3.64 -5.94
N PHE A 22 12.89 -3.00 -4.78
CA PHE A 22 14.08 -2.74 -3.96
C PHE A 22 14.78 -4.01 -3.47
N ARG A 23 14.04 -5.11 -3.21
CA ARG A 23 14.59 -6.34 -2.63
C ARG A 23 14.67 -7.52 -3.58
N GLU A 24 14.37 -7.30 -4.86
CA GLU A 24 14.57 -8.36 -5.86
C GLU A 24 16.05 -8.74 -5.95
N GLU A 25 16.33 -10.05 -6.08
CA GLU A 25 17.68 -10.57 -6.27
C GLU A 25 18.25 -10.09 -7.61
N ASN A 26 17.41 -10.09 -8.65
CA ASN A 26 17.72 -9.46 -9.93
C ASN A 26 17.08 -8.06 -9.99
N PRO A 27 17.87 -6.98 -9.82
CA PRO A 27 17.33 -5.61 -9.86
C PRO A 27 16.76 -5.20 -11.22
N GLN A 28 17.01 -5.98 -12.28
CA GLN A 28 16.52 -5.74 -13.64
C GLN A 28 15.25 -6.53 -13.97
N ILE A 29 14.71 -7.31 -13.01
CA ILE A 29 13.48 -8.08 -13.23
C ILE A 29 12.33 -7.12 -13.55
N THR A 30 11.65 -7.39 -14.65
CA THR A 30 10.46 -6.63 -15.03
C THR A 30 9.25 -7.04 -14.18
N GLY A 31 8.23 -6.18 -14.11
CA GLY A 31 6.99 -6.52 -13.43
C GLY A 31 6.34 -7.77 -14.02
N LYS A 32 6.39 -7.93 -15.34
CA LYS A 32 5.88 -9.10 -16.03
C LYS A 32 6.61 -10.39 -15.61
N GLU A 33 7.94 -10.37 -15.54
CA GLU A 33 8.73 -11.53 -15.10
C GLU A 33 8.47 -11.87 -13.62
N ALA A 34 8.32 -10.84 -12.77
CA ALA A 34 7.94 -11.04 -11.38
C ALA A 34 6.53 -11.67 -11.26
N ALA A 35 5.59 -11.26 -12.12
CA ALA A 35 4.25 -11.85 -12.20
C ALA A 35 4.32 -13.31 -12.67
N GLU A 36 5.12 -13.63 -13.68
CA GLU A 36 5.29 -15.02 -14.14
C GLU A 36 5.83 -15.94 -13.04
N ARG A 37 6.69 -15.44 -12.15
CA ARG A 37 7.15 -16.18 -10.97
C ARG A 37 5.99 -16.52 -10.03
N ALA A 38 5.09 -15.57 -9.78
CA ALA A 38 3.89 -15.81 -8.97
C ALA A 38 2.92 -16.78 -9.66
N ILE A 39 2.70 -16.60 -10.95
CA ILE A 39 1.83 -17.45 -11.78
C ILE A 39 2.36 -18.90 -11.80
N LEU A 40 3.66 -19.08 -12.00
CA LEU A 40 4.28 -20.41 -12.00
C LEU A 40 4.07 -21.11 -10.65
N MET A 41 4.21 -20.39 -9.55
CA MET A 41 3.96 -20.94 -8.21
C MET A 41 2.47 -21.38 -8.09
N ILE A 42 1.51 -20.56 -8.52
CA ILE A 42 0.08 -20.90 -8.51
C ILE A 42 -0.17 -22.17 -9.33
N GLN A 43 0.34 -22.20 -10.56
CA GLN A 43 0.14 -23.33 -11.47
C GLN A 43 0.75 -24.65 -10.95
N LYS A 44 1.92 -24.58 -10.29
CA LYS A 44 2.65 -25.76 -9.84
C LYS A 44 2.20 -26.30 -8.48
N GLN A 45 1.74 -25.43 -7.59
CA GLN A 45 1.34 -25.83 -6.24
C GLN A 45 -0.16 -26.07 -6.10
N ILE A 46 -0.98 -25.38 -6.89
CA ILE A 46 -2.44 -25.40 -6.74
C ILE A 46 -3.12 -25.94 -8.01
N GLY A 47 -2.69 -25.47 -9.19
CA GLY A 47 -3.42 -25.60 -10.46
C GLY A 47 -4.35 -24.40 -10.66
N ALA A 48 -4.29 -23.77 -11.84
CA ALA A 48 -5.09 -22.57 -12.11
C ALA A 48 -6.61 -22.85 -12.08
N ASP A 49 -7.01 -24.07 -12.47
CA ASP A 49 -8.38 -24.56 -12.46
C ASP A 49 -8.96 -24.80 -11.05
N GLN A 50 -8.12 -24.79 -10.01
CA GLN A 50 -8.51 -24.95 -8.61
C GLN A 50 -8.55 -23.62 -7.85
N VAL A 51 -8.21 -22.50 -8.50
CA VAL A 51 -8.18 -21.18 -7.87
C VAL A 51 -9.49 -20.45 -8.12
N ALA A 52 -10.22 -20.13 -7.06
CA ALA A 52 -11.45 -19.35 -7.14
C ALA A 52 -11.18 -17.86 -7.32
N ALA A 53 -10.19 -17.31 -6.60
CA ALA A 53 -9.89 -15.87 -6.62
C ALA A 53 -8.42 -15.58 -6.30
N ILE A 54 -7.94 -14.45 -6.81
CA ILE A 54 -6.69 -13.83 -6.41
C ILE A 54 -7.04 -12.47 -5.78
N ILE A 55 -6.65 -12.27 -4.50
CA ILE A 55 -6.77 -10.97 -3.83
C ILE A 55 -5.38 -10.36 -3.65
N ILE A 56 -5.27 -9.07 -3.97
CA ILE A 56 -3.99 -8.36 -3.92
C ILE A 56 -4.18 -6.90 -3.54
N GLU A 57 -3.34 -6.39 -2.63
CA GLU A 57 -3.16 -4.95 -2.46
C GLU A 57 -2.36 -4.40 -3.65
N PRO A 58 -2.88 -3.45 -4.45
CA PRO A 58 -2.12 -2.85 -5.56
C PRO A 58 -0.81 -2.18 -5.12
N ILE A 59 -0.81 -1.62 -3.91
CA ILE A 59 0.36 -1.19 -3.16
C ILE A 59 0.24 -1.83 -1.78
N GLN A 60 1.20 -2.67 -1.40
CA GLN A 60 1.15 -3.34 -0.10
C GLN A 60 1.29 -2.35 1.04
N GLY A 61 0.27 -2.24 1.90
CA GLY A 61 0.26 -1.33 3.04
C GLY A 61 1.22 -1.76 4.15
N GLU A 62 0.80 -2.68 4.98
CA GLU A 62 1.57 -3.13 6.15
C GLU A 62 2.88 -3.86 5.77
N GLY A 63 2.95 -4.40 4.56
CA GLY A 63 4.19 -4.99 4.01
C GLY A 63 5.32 -3.99 3.80
N GLY A 64 5.03 -2.69 3.78
CA GLY A 64 6.03 -1.62 3.67
C GLY A 64 5.79 -0.61 2.56
N PHE A 65 4.56 -0.33 2.20
CA PHE A 65 4.15 0.56 1.10
C PHE A 65 4.86 0.20 -0.22
N ILE A 66 4.86 -1.10 -0.50
CA ILE A 66 5.57 -1.66 -1.66
C ILE A 66 4.74 -1.43 -2.90
N VAL A 67 5.29 -0.66 -3.83
CA VAL A 67 4.75 -0.50 -5.19
C VAL A 67 5.40 -1.57 -6.06
N PRO A 68 4.63 -2.47 -6.67
CA PRO A 68 5.19 -3.48 -7.56
C PRO A 68 5.80 -2.84 -8.82
N SER A 69 6.71 -3.54 -9.47
CA SER A 69 7.23 -3.12 -10.78
C SER A 69 6.11 -3.01 -11.80
N GLU A 70 6.21 -2.01 -12.68
CA GLU A 70 5.24 -1.81 -13.76
C GLU A 70 5.03 -3.07 -14.60
N GLY A 71 3.77 -3.37 -14.90
CA GLY A 71 3.36 -4.58 -15.62
C GLY A 71 3.10 -5.80 -14.73
N PHE A 72 3.38 -5.74 -13.43
CA PHE A 72 3.08 -6.84 -12.50
C PHE A 72 1.57 -7.04 -12.35
N LEU A 73 0.85 -5.99 -11.94
CA LEU A 73 -0.61 -6.07 -11.73
C LEU A 73 -1.37 -6.41 -13.02
N PRO A 74 -1.11 -5.76 -14.16
CA PRO A 74 -1.77 -6.12 -15.41
C PRO A 74 -1.59 -7.59 -15.78
N ARG A 75 -0.38 -8.15 -15.60
CA ARG A 75 -0.12 -9.56 -15.95
C ARG A 75 -0.84 -10.54 -15.02
N ILE A 76 -0.91 -10.25 -13.72
CA ILE A 76 -1.70 -11.06 -12.77
C ILE A 76 -3.20 -10.99 -13.11
N ALA A 77 -3.73 -9.80 -13.43
CA ALA A 77 -5.12 -9.63 -13.82
C ALA A 77 -5.45 -10.35 -15.13
N GLU A 78 -4.55 -10.30 -16.12
CA GLU A 78 -4.67 -11.05 -17.38
C GLU A 78 -4.72 -12.56 -17.12
N PHE A 79 -3.79 -13.09 -16.33
CA PHE A 79 -3.78 -14.51 -15.95
C PHE A 79 -5.08 -14.93 -15.24
N ALA A 80 -5.58 -14.11 -14.32
CA ALA A 80 -6.84 -14.38 -13.64
C ALA A 80 -8.00 -14.46 -14.66
N LYS A 81 -8.09 -13.50 -15.58
CA LYS A 81 -9.11 -13.47 -16.63
C LYS A 81 -9.02 -14.66 -17.58
N GLU A 82 -7.82 -15.04 -18.02
CA GLU A 82 -7.58 -16.20 -18.91
C GLU A 82 -8.06 -17.52 -18.30
N ASN A 83 -8.03 -17.63 -16.98
CA ASN A 83 -8.35 -18.87 -16.26
C ASN A 83 -9.70 -18.82 -15.52
N GLY A 84 -10.52 -17.75 -15.71
CA GLY A 84 -11.80 -17.61 -15.03
C GLY A 84 -11.69 -17.39 -13.52
N ILE A 85 -10.55 -16.91 -13.05
CA ILE A 85 -10.27 -16.61 -11.64
C ILE A 85 -10.75 -15.19 -11.34
N VAL A 86 -11.47 -15.01 -10.23
CA VAL A 86 -11.91 -13.67 -9.79
C VAL A 86 -10.71 -12.86 -9.32
N PHE A 87 -10.46 -11.71 -9.96
CA PHE A 87 -9.40 -10.78 -9.54
C PHE A 87 -9.96 -9.71 -8.60
N ILE A 88 -9.44 -9.67 -7.37
CA ILE A 88 -9.90 -8.79 -6.31
C ILE A 88 -8.79 -7.79 -5.96
N ALA A 89 -9.06 -6.50 -6.12
CA ALA A 89 -8.16 -5.45 -5.65
C ALA A 89 -8.51 -5.05 -4.20
N ASP A 90 -7.56 -5.22 -3.29
CA ASP A 90 -7.69 -4.71 -1.94
C ASP A 90 -7.21 -3.25 -1.89
N GLU A 91 -8.17 -2.35 -2.05
CA GLU A 91 -7.96 -0.89 -2.02
C GLU A 91 -8.31 -0.28 -0.65
N VAL A 92 -8.37 -1.10 0.38
CA VAL A 92 -8.68 -0.65 1.75
C VAL A 92 -7.74 0.46 2.21
N GLN A 93 -6.46 0.42 1.83
CA GLN A 93 -5.48 1.43 2.21
C GLN A 93 -5.10 2.39 1.08
N SER A 94 -5.16 1.95 -0.17
CA SER A 94 -4.70 2.68 -1.36
C SER A 94 -5.80 3.45 -2.08
N GLY A 95 -7.07 3.13 -1.86
CA GLY A 95 -8.20 3.77 -2.51
C GLY A 95 -8.51 5.19 -2.02
N PHE A 96 -9.51 5.79 -2.64
CA PHE A 96 -10.06 7.12 -2.31
C PHE A 96 -9.00 8.22 -2.33
N CYS A 97 -8.49 8.48 -3.52
CA CYS A 97 -7.51 9.53 -3.84
C CYS A 97 -6.13 9.37 -3.21
N ARG A 98 -5.95 8.38 -2.31
CA ARG A 98 -4.73 8.23 -1.49
C ARG A 98 -3.45 8.20 -2.32
N THR A 99 -3.48 7.55 -3.48
CA THR A 99 -2.30 7.36 -4.34
C THR A 99 -2.24 8.32 -5.53
N GLY A 100 -3.12 9.33 -5.59
CA GLY A 100 -3.19 10.28 -6.69
C GLY A 100 -4.19 9.92 -7.79
N GLU A 101 -4.83 8.76 -7.68
CA GLU A 101 -6.00 8.33 -8.44
C GLU A 101 -7.12 7.91 -7.49
N TRP A 102 -8.35 7.72 -7.97
CA TRP A 102 -9.44 7.22 -7.14
C TRP A 102 -9.08 5.87 -6.52
N PHE A 103 -8.49 4.97 -7.32
CA PHE A 103 -8.03 3.65 -6.92
C PHE A 103 -6.65 3.38 -7.50
N ALA A 104 -5.78 2.71 -6.74
CA ALA A 104 -4.40 2.48 -7.15
C ALA A 104 -4.28 1.60 -8.40
N VAL A 105 -5.22 0.68 -8.65
CA VAL A 105 -5.25 -0.12 -9.88
C VAL A 105 -5.34 0.72 -11.15
N GLN A 106 -5.85 1.95 -11.06
CA GLN A 106 -5.99 2.85 -12.22
C GLN A 106 -4.64 3.34 -12.77
N HIS A 107 -3.58 3.33 -11.95
CA HIS A 107 -2.24 3.71 -12.40
C HIS A 107 -1.71 2.83 -13.55
N GLU A 108 -2.18 1.58 -13.62
CA GLU A 108 -1.79 0.63 -14.66
C GLU A 108 -3.00 0.18 -15.51
N GLY A 109 -4.13 0.89 -15.42
CA GLY A 109 -5.31 0.62 -16.23
C GLY A 109 -5.99 -0.73 -15.94
N VAL A 110 -5.75 -1.31 -14.75
CA VAL A 110 -6.35 -2.59 -14.36
C VAL A 110 -7.78 -2.37 -13.89
N VAL A 111 -8.70 -3.21 -14.39
CA VAL A 111 -10.10 -3.26 -13.95
C VAL A 111 -10.33 -4.58 -13.22
N PRO A 112 -10.43 -4.57 -11.89
CA PRO A 112 -10.68 -5.78 -11.11
C PRO A 112 -12.13 -6.24 -11.21
N ASP A 113 -12.39 -7.51 -10.91
CA ASP A 113 -13.74 -8.04 -10.79
C ASP A 113 -14.43 -7.54 -9.53
N LEU A 114 -13.69 -7.44 -8.43
CA LEU A 114 -14.13 -6.89 -7.14
C LEU A 114 -13.09 -5.94 -6.57
N VAL A 115 -13.56 -4.96 -5.83
CA VAL A 115 -12.73 -4.02 -5.05
C VAL A 115 -13.19 -4.01 -3.60
N THR A 116 -12.27 -4.22 -2.67
CA THR A 116 -12.53 -4.02 -1.24
C THR A 116 -12.09 -2.63 -0.80
N THR A 117 -12.93 -1.93 -0.06
CA THR A 117 -12.69 -0.56 0.40
C THR A 117 -13.07 -0.37 1.86
N ALA A 118 -12.34 0.50 2.56
CA ALA A 118 -12.61 0.88 3.94
C ALA A 118 -11.83 2.17 4.30
N LYS A 119 -11.41 2.31 5.56
CA LYS A 119 -10.55 3.40 6.08
C LYS A 119 -11.01 4.79 5.65
N GLY A 120 -10.42 5.35 4.59
CA GLY A 120 -10.69 6.70 4.10
C GLY A 120 -12.09 6.92 3.51
N ILE A 121 -12.85 5.86 3.20
CA ILE A 121 -14.15 5.94 2.52
C ILE A 121 -15.16 6.86 3.23
N ALA A 122 -15.18 6.89 4.57
CA ALA A 122 -16.20 7.58 5.35
C ALA A 122 -15.62 8.63 6.33
N GLY A 123 -14.43 9.17 6.04
CA GLY A 123 -13.88 10.30 6.80
C GLY A 123 -13.66 10.03 8.29
N GLY A 124 -13.48 8.76 8.70
CA GLY A 124 -13.27 8.34 10.08
C GLY A 124 -14.46 7.57 10.68
N MET A 125 -15.62 7.54 10.03
CA MET A 125 -16.73 6.67 10.45
C MET A 125 -16.47 5.22 10.03
N PRO A 126 -16.84 4.21 10.86
CA PRO A 126 -16.61 2.80 10.54
C PRO A 126 -17.51 2.35 9.39
N LEU A 127 -16.92 2.21 8.21
CA LEU A 127 -17.57 1.70 7.00
C LEU A 127 -16.57 0.92 6.17
N SER A 128 -17.04 -0.16 5.57
CA SER A 128 -16.34 -0.89 4.51
C SER A 128 -17.32 -1.28 3.43
N ALA A 129 -16.81 -1.52 2.22
CA ALA A 129 -17.62 -1.97 1.11
C ALA A 129 -16.86 -2.96 0.23
N VAL A 130 -17.60 -3.80 -0.46
CA VAL A 130 -17.15 -4.57 -1.61
C VAL A 130 -17.95 -4.12 -2.80
N THR A 131 -17.29 -3.71 -3.85
CA THR A 131 -17.91 -3.23 -5.09
C THR A 131 -17.36 -4.04 -6.26
N GLY A 132 -18.20 -4.37 -7.22
CA GLY A 132 -17.73 -5.09 -8.41
C GLY A 132 -18.86 -5.64 -9.27
N ARG A 133 -18.55 -6.69 -10.02
CA ARG A 133 -19.45 -7.29 -10.99
C ARG A 133 -20.72 -7.85 -10.34
N ALA A 134 -21.87 -7.41 -10.87
CA ALA A 134 -23.17 -7.77 -10.32
C ALA A 134 -23.39 -9.30 -10.26
N GLU A 135 -22.97 -10.03 -11.30
CA GLU A 135 -23.11 -11.49 -11.36
C GLU A 135 -22.33 -12.22 -10.26
N LEU A 136 -21.28 -11.62 -9.70
CA LEU A 136 -20.57 -12.19 -8.55
C LEU A 136 -21.25 -11.85 -7.23
N LEU A 137 -21.71 -10.61 -7.08
CA LEU A 137 -22.31 -10.13 -5.83
C LEU A 137 -23.74 -10.66 -5.66
N ASP A 138 -24.49 -10.77 -6.75
CA ASP A 138 -25.87 -11.25 -6.75
C ASP A 138 -25.96 -12.81 -6.70
N ALA A 139 -24.85 -13.52 -6.82
CA ALA A 139 -24.82 -14.99 -6.69
C ALA A 139 -25.09 -15.46 -5.25
N VAL A 140 -24.96 -14.59 -4.27
CA VAL A 140 -25.22 -14.92 -2.86
C VAL A 140 -26.71 -14.98 -2.59
N HIS A 141 -27.17 -16.07 -1.97
CA HIS A 141 -28.57 -16.24 -1.59
C HIS A 141 -29.02 -15.16 -0.58
N ALA A 142 -30.33 -14.89 -0.51
CA ALA A 142 -30.88 -13.96 0.45
C ALA A 142 -30.44 -14.28 1.90
N GLY A 143 -29.91 -13.29 2.61
CA GLY A 143 -29.37 -13.46 3.96
C GLY A 143 -27.98 -14.09 4.05
N GLY A 144 -27.32 -14.42 2.93
CA GLY A 144 -25.98 -15.02 2.92
C GLY A 144 -24.84 -14.05 3.22
N LEU A 145 -25.06 -12.74 3.03
CA LEU A 145 -24.14 -11.67 3.42
C LEU A 145 -24.86 -10.69 4.36
N GLY A 146 -24.16 -10.23 5.37
CA GLY A 146 -24.70 -9.21 6.26
C GLY A 146 -23.89 -9.09 7.56
N GLY A 147 -24.22 -8.03 8.28
CA GLY A 147 -23.72 -7.75 9.61
C GLY A 147 -24.65 -6.73 10.27
N THR A 148 -24.91 -6.87 11.54
CA THR A 148 -25.90 -6.06 12.27
C THR A 148 -25.69 -4.56 12.09
N TYR A 149 -24.45 -4.12 12.00
CA TYR A 149 -24.06 -2.71 11.81
C TYR A 149 -23.64 -2.36 10.37
N GLY A 150 -23.75 -3.32 9.45
CA GLY A 150 -23.43 -3.10 8.03
C GLY A 150 -24.35 -2.05 7.40
N GLY A 151 -23.79 -1.13 6.62
CA GLY A 151 -24.58 -0.08 5.97
C GLY A 151 -25.19 0.93 6.94
N ASN A 152 -24.53 1.22 8.07
CA ASN A 152 -24.98 2.24 9.02
C ASN A 152 -25.25 3.57 8.29
N PRO A 153 -26.47 4.14 8.36
CA PRO A 153 -26.85 5.31 7.58
C PRO A 153 -26.02 6.56 7.89
N VAL A 154 -25.52 6.71 9.13
CA VAL A 154 -24.64 7.83 9.48
C VAL A 154 -23.29 7.69 8.78
N ALA A 155 -22.72 6.50 8.78
CA ALA A 155 -21.46 6.24 8.09
C ALA A 155 -21.61 6.34 6.56
N CYS A 156 -22.74 5.90 6.00
CA CYS A 156 -23.04 6.06 4.58
C CYS A 156 -23.17 7.54 4.18
N ALA A 157 -23.86 8.36 4.99
CA ALA A 157 -23.96 9.80 4.76
C ALA A 157 -22.59 10.48 4.85
N ALA A 158 -21.74 10.07 5.83
CA ALA A 158 -20.37 10.55 5.94
C ALA A 158 -19.52 10.15 4.72
N ALA A 159 -19.72 8.95 4.18
CA ALA A 159 -19.00 8.49 2.99
C ALA A 159 -19.36 9.31 1.75
N LEU A 160 -20.63 9.62 1.55
CA LEU A 160 -21.06 10.50 0.45
C LEU A 160 -20.41 11.87 0.56
N ALA A 161 -20.44 12.50 1.73
CA ALA A 161 -19.81 13.80 1.97
C ALA A 161 -18.28 13.75 1.80
N ALA A 162 -17.63 12.64 2.19
CA ALA A 162 -16.20 12.46 2.00
C ALA A 162 -15.83 12.37 0.51
N ILE A 163 -16.60 11.61 -0.28
CA ILE A 163 -16.39 11.47 -1.73
C ILE A 163 -16.61 12.82 -2.43
N GLU A 164 -17.71 13.52 -2.11
CA GLU A 164 -17.99 14.86 -2.64
C GLU A 164 -16.86 15.85 -2.32
N THR A 165 -16.32 15.80 -1.10
CA THR A 165 -15.19 16.63 -0.69
C THR A 165 -13.91 16.29 -1.47
N MET A 166 -13.61 15.00 -1.65
CA MET A 166 -12.47 14.53 -2.44
C MET A 166 -12.53 15.05 -3.88
N GLU A 167 -13.72 15.04 -4.47
CA GLU A 167 -13.95 15.53 -5.83
C GLU A 167 -13.86 17.07 -5.88
N ALA A 168 -14.58 17.77 -5.00
CA ALA A 168 -14.64 19.22 -4.97
C ALA A 168 -13.28 19.89 -4.71
N GLN A 169 -12.40 19.26 -3.94
CA GLN A 169 -11.07 19.75 -3.60
C GLN A 169 -9.97 19.15 -4.47
N ASP A 170 -10.30 18.33 -5.46
CA ASP A 170 -9.36 17.56 -6.28
C ASP A 170 -8.22 16.91 -5.45
N LEU A 171 -8.61 16.10 -4.47
CA LEU A 171 -7.61 15.46 -3.57
C LEU A 171 -6.68 14.49 -4.30
N ARG A 172 -6.96 14.11 -5.55
CA ARG A 172 -6.02 13.36 -6.40
C ARG A 172 -4.84 14.24 -6.79
N ALA A 173 -5.10 15.46 -7.26
CA ALA A 173 -4.03 16.42 -7.55
C ALA A 173 -3.24 16.74 -6.28
N ARG A 174 -3.93 16.97 -5.15
CA ARG A 174 -3.28 17.23 -3.86
C ARG A 174 -2.38 16.07 -3.43
N ALA A 175 -2.80 14.84 -3.58
CA ALA A 175 -1.97 13.67 -3.27
C ALA A 175 -0.68 13.65 -4.10
N ARG A 176 -0.75 13.99 -5.39
CA ARG A 176 0.44 14.09 -6.27
C ARG A 176 1.38 15.21 -5.87
N GLU A 177 0.87 16.35 -5.40
CA GLU A 177 1.69 17.44 -4.85
C GLU A 177 2.43 17.01 -3.58
N ILE A 178 1.74 16.32 -2.66
CA ILE A 178 2.36 15.73 -1.46
C ILE A 178 3.48 14.76 -1.87
N GLU A 179 3.24 13.89 -2.84
CA GLU A 179 4.26 12.99 -3.36
C GLU A 179 5.49 13.73 -3.87
N ALA A 180 5.29 14.74 -4.71
CA ALA A 180 6.38 15.52 -5.29
C ALA A 180 7.22 16.21 -4.20
N THR A 181 6.57 16.85 -3.23
CA THR A 181 7.23 17.53 -2.10
C THR A 181 8.04 16.53 -1.26
N VAL A 182 7.42 15.44 -0.83
CA VAL A 182 8.05 14.46 0.06
C VAL A 182 9.21 13.75 -0.66
N LYS A 183 8.98 13.23 -1.88
CA LYS A 183 10.03 12.54 -2.64
C LYS A 183 11.18 13.47 -3.02
N GLY A 184 10.88 14.71 -3.36
CA GLY A 184 11.91 15.70 -3.68
C GLY A 184 12.84 15.98 -2.48
N ARG A 185 12.26 16.22 -1.32
CA ARG A 185 13.03 16.48 -0.10
C ARG A 185 13.83 15.27 0.38
N LEU A 186 13.17 14.12 0.49
CA LEU A 186 13.83 12.90 0.95
C LEU A 186 14.87 12.38 -0.06
N GLY A 187 14.63 12.60 -1.37
CA GLY A 187 15.61 12.31 -2.40
C GLY A 187 16.88 13.16 -2.23
N ALA A 188 16.74 14.46 -2.03
CA ALA A 188 17.86 15.35 -1.76
C ALA A 188 18.63 14.95 -0.48
N LEU A 189 17.90 14.59 0.58
CA LEU A 189 18.52 14.09 1.82
C LEU A 189 19.30 12.78 1.59
N ARG A 190 18.74 11.83 0.83
CA ARG A 190 19.45 10.60 0.49
C ARG A 190 20.73 10.89 -0.29
N ASP A 191 20.68 11.80 -1.25
CA ASP A 191 21.84 12.17 -2.06
C ASP A 191 22.91 12.89 -1.22
N GLU A 192 22.50 13.72 -0.25
CA GLU A 192 23.38 14.35 0.75
C GLU A 192 24.11 13.30 1.61
N LEU A 193 23.39 12.28 2.07
CA LEU A 193 23.92 11.23 2.96
C LEU A 193 24.72 10.14 2.22
N GLY A 194 24.63 10.06 0.90
CA GLY A 194 25.33 9.07 0.08
C GLY A 194 24.91 7.63 0.40
N ASP A 195 25.87 6.69 0.46
CA ASP A 195 25.61 5.28 0.83
C ASP A 195 25.38 5.14 2.35
N GLY A 196 24.45 5.95 2.84
CA GLY A 196 24.04 6.01 4.25
C GLY A 196 22.99 4.96 4.60
N ILE A 197 22.02 5.44 5.40
CA ILE A 197 20.98 4.59 6.00
C ILE A 197 19.69 4.51 5.19
N ILE A 198 19.49 5.37 4.17
CA ILE A 198 18.28 5.39 3.33
C ILE A 198 18.46 4.40 2.19
N GLY A 199 17.77 3.25 2.28
CA GLY A 199 17.82 2.23 1.23
C GLY A 199 16.88 2.54 0.08
N ASP A 200 15.64 2.94 0.38
CA ASP A 200 14.61 3.18 -0.64
C ASP A 200 13.61 4.26 -0.20
N ILE A 201 13.13 5.03 -1.17
CA ILE A 201 12.05 6.00 -1.00
C ILE A 201 11.01 5.66 -2.06
N ARG A 202 9.83 5.21 -1.64
CA ARG A 202 8.80 4.70 -2.54
C ARG A 202 7.40 5.13 -2.16
N GLY A 203 6.44 4.75 -2.97
CA GLY A 203 5.01 5.02 -2.79
C GLY A 203 4.43 5.83 -3.92
N ARG A 204 3.15 6.20 -3.81
CA ARG A 204 2.41 7.05 -4.75
C ARG A 204 1.48 7.98 -3.96
N GLY A 205 1.33 9.21 -4.43
CA GLY A 205 0.45 10.19 -3.82
C GLY A 205 0.80 10.45 -2.35
N GLY A 206 -0.20 10.41 -1.48
CA GLY A 206 -0.03 10.52 -0.02
C GLY A 206 0.23 9.19 0.69
N MET A 207 0.66 8.14 -0.01
CA MET A 207 1.04 6.83 0.53
C MET A 207 2.52 6.58 0.24
N LEU A 208 3.41 7.06 1.12
CA LEU A 208 4.85 7.12 0.88
C LEU A 208 5.62 6.43 2.02
N ALA A 209 6.78 5.91 1.70
CA ALA A 209 7.63 5.21 2.66
C ALA A 209 9.11 5.48 2.44
N ILE A 210 9.85 5.38 3.56
CA ILE A 210 11.31 5.34 3.58
C ILE A 210 11.72 3.99 4.18
N GLU A 211 12.54 3.25 3.46
CA GLU A 211 13.11 2.01 3.97
C GLU A 211 14.55 2.23 4.43
N PHE A 212 14.84 1.87 5.67
CA PHE A 212 16.15 2.02 6.27
C PHE A 212 16.96 0.73 6.23
N VAL A 213 18.25 0.88 5.98
CA VAL A 213 19.23 -0.21 5.91
C VAL A 213 20.45 0.14 6.73
N LYS A 214 21.27 -0.84 7.06
CA LYS A 214 22.58 -0.60 7.67
C LYS A 214 23.42 0.27 6.74
N ALA A 215 24.12 1.26 7.30
CA ALA A 215 24.99 2.14 6.54
C ALA A 215 25.99 1.34 5.69
N GLY A 216 26.23 1.78 4.46
CA GLY A 216 27.08 1.09 3.50
C GLY A 216 26.48 -0.17 2.87
N SER A 217 25.19 -0.50 3.14
CA SER A 217 24.55 -1.69 2.60
C SER A 217 23.49 -1.43 1.53
N ALA A 218 23.13 -0.17 1.28
CA ALA A 218 22.02 0.18 0.40
C ALA A 218 22.17 -0.36 -1.02
N ALA A 219 23.37 -0.23 -1.59
CA ALA A 219 23.68 -0.71 -2.94
C ALA A 219 24.06 -2.22 -3.00
N THR A 220 24.22 -2.88 -1.87
CA THR A 220 24.76 -4.24 -1.79
C THR A 220 23.76 -5.21 -1.16
N THR A 221 23.92 -5.50 0.14
CA THR A 221 23.12 -6.50 0.85
C THR A 221 21.74 -6.01 1.27
N LYS A 222 21.51 -4.68 1.25
CA LYS A 222 20.25 -4.03 1.68
C LYS A 222 19.81 -4.52 3.07
N GLN A 223 20.77 -4.67 3.99
CA GLN A 223 20.52 -5.22 5.31
C GLN A 223 19.55 -4.33 6.09
N PRO A 224 18.38 -4.82 6.52
CA PRO A 224 17.39 -4.02 7.23
C PRO A 224 17.91 -3.44 8.55
N ASP A 225 17.50 -2.21 8.88
CA ASP A 225 17.81 -1.59 10.17
C ASP A 225 16.56 -1.14 10.93
N ALA A 226 15.96 -2.07 11.65
CA ALA A 226 14.80 -1.78 12.50
C ALA A 226 15.16 -0.91 13.72
N GLU A 227 16.41 -0.97 14.20
CA GLU A 227 16.84 -0.20 15.36
C GLU A 227 16.89 1.30 15.04
N ILE A 228 17.55 1.64 13.92
CA ILE A 228 17.61 3.05 13.50
C ILE A 228 16.23 3.59 13.14
N THR A 229 15.38 2.77 12.50
CA THR A 229 13.99 3.13 12.18
C THR A 229 13.22 3.52 13.43
N LYS A 230 13.37 2.74 14.51
CA LYS A 230 12.75 3.04 15.79
C LYS A 230 13.31 4.33 16.41
N LYS A 231 14.62 4.54 16.37
CA LYS A 231 15.25 5.77 16.90
C LYS A 231 14.74 7.02 16.20
N ILE A 232 14.61 6.97 14.88
CA ILE A 232 14.05 8.06 14.08
C ILE A 232 12.59 8.33 14.46
N ALA A 233 11.77 7.28 14.58
CA ALA A 233 10.37 7.42 14.99
C ALA A 233 10.24 8.00 16.41
N ASP A 234 11.07 7.55 17.35
CA ASP A 234 11.09 8.05 18.73
C ASP A 234 11.54 9.53 18.79
N TYR A 235 12.49 9.93 17.94
CA TYR A 235 12.90 11.32 17.80
C TYR A 235 11.74 12.21 17.30
N CYS A 236 11.11 11.81 16.19
CA CYS A 236 9.96 12.53 15.63
C CYS A 236 8.84 12.70 16.67
N LEU A 237 8.53 11.65 17.44
CA LEU A 237 7.51 11.70 18.47
C LEU A 237 7.85 12.73 19.58
N LYS A 238 9.12 12.81 19.99
CA LYS A 238 9.58 13.81 21.00
C LYS A 238 9.45 15.23 20.50
N GLU A 239 9.66 15.44 19.19
CA GLU A 239 9.51 16.74 18.52
C GLU A 239 8.06 17.04 18.08
N GLY A 240 7.08 16.21 18.49
CA GLY A 240 5.66 16.45 18.24
C GLY A 240 5.14 15.90 16.91
N VAL A 241 5.92 15.12 16.19
CA VAL A 241 5.52 14.50 14.90
C VAL A 241 5.28 13.02 15.08
N ILE A 242 4.02 12.59 14.90
CA ILE A 242 3.63 11.17 14.98
C ILE A 242 3.82 10.52 13.62
N ILE A 243 4.72 9.56 13.55
CA ILE A 243 4.93 8.70 12.39
C ILE A 243 4.80 7.23 12.77
N LEU A 244 4.50 6.38 11.80
CA LEU A 244 4.32 4.96 12.02
C LEU A 244 5.36 4.15 11.27
N THR A 245 5.73 3.00 11.86
CA THR A 245 6.61 2.02 11.22
C THR A 245 5.81 0.87 10.64
N CYS A 246 6.36 0.20 9.64
CA CYS A 246 5.80 -1.00 9.01
C CYS A 246 6.92 -1.82 8.34
N GLY A 247 6.53 -2.73 7.44
CA GLY A 247 7.46 -3.60 6.72
C GLY A 247 7.76 -4.90 7.45
N THR A 248 8.07 -5.93 6.68
CA THR A 248 8.35 -7.28 7.19
C THR A 248 9.49 -7.31 8.21
N TYR A 249 10.46 -6.40 8.04
CA TYR A 249 11.64 -6.32 8.91
C TYR A 249 11.56 -5.18 9.93
N GLY A 250 10.42 -4.45 10.01
CA GLY A 250 10.26 -3.31 10.92
C GLY A 250 11.18 -2.12 10.62
N ASN A 251 11.69 -2.03 9.41
CA ASN A 251 12.69 -1.04 8.98
C ASN A 251 12.14 0.02 8.02
N VAL A 252 10.82 0.18 7.97
CA VAL A 252 10.14 1.13 7.09
C VAL A 252 9.38 2.15 7.91
N ILE A 253 9.60 3.42 7.67
CA ILE A 253 8.74 4.51 8.11
C ILE A 253 7.73 4.78 7.00
N ARG A 254 6.43 4.79 7.36
CA ARG A 254 5.35 5.14 6.46
C ARG A 254 4.85 6.55 6.72
N LEU A 255 4.68 7.29 5.64
CA LEU A 255 4.11 8.63 5.63
C LEU A 255 2.72 8.57 5.01
N LEU A 256 1.72 8.87 5.80
CA LEU A 256 0.31 8.81 5.42
C LEU A 256 -0.43 10.07 5.91
N PRO A 257 0.02 11.27 5.51
CA PRO A 257 -0.59 12.51 5.97
C PRO A 257 -2.05 12.59 5.51
N PRO A 258 -2.90 13.33 6.23
CA PRO A 258 -4.20 13.71 5.69
C PRO A 258 -4.02 14.41 4.34
N LEU A 259 -4.81 14.07 3.31
CA LEU A 259 -4.67 14.72 2.00
C LEU A 259 -5.01 16.21 2.04
N VAL A 260 -5.74 16.64 3.06
CA VAL A 260 -6.08 18.06 3.31
C VAL A 260 -5.02 18.80 4.14
N ILE A 261 -3.86 18.19 4.41
CA ILE A 261 -2.78 18.84 5.16
C ILE A 261 -2.31 20.11 4.44
N GLY A 262 -2.14 21.21 5.19
CA GLY A 262 -1.54 22.43 4.66
C GLY A 262 -0.03 22.26 4.40
N ASP A 263 0.50 23.04 3.45
CA ASP A 263 1.91 22.94 3.08
C ASP A 263 2.86 23.26 4.24
N GLU A 264 2.53 24.25 5.06
CA GLU A 264 3.33 24.61 6.25
C GLU A 264 3.49 23.41 7.20
N LEU A 265 2.39 22.74 7.55
CA LEU A 265 2.45 21.57 8.44
C LEU A 265 3.15 20.37 7.80
N LEU A 266 3.00 20.19 6.49
CA LEU A 266 3.73 19.14 5.77
C LEU A 266 5.23 19.41 5.81
N VAL A 267 5.64 20.66 5.58
CA VAL A 267 7.04 21.07 5.61
C VAL A 267 7.62 20.95 7.02
N ASP A 268 6.92 21.44 8.05
CA ASP A 268 7.35 21.30 9.45
C ASP A 268 7.57 19.85 9.85
N GLY A 269 6.64 18.96 9.48
CA GLY A 269 6.78 17.53 9.74
C GLY A 269 7.96 16.89 9.02
N LEU A 270 8.25 17.33 7.80
CA LEU A 270 9.42 16.88 7.04
C LEU A 270 10.72 17.42 7.60
N ASP A 271 10.76 18.67 8.09
CA ASP A 271 11.94 19.26 8.75
C ASP A 271 12.35 18.42 9.97
N VAL A 272 11.37 18.04 10.80
CA VAL A 272 11.62 17.18 11.97
C VAL A 272 12.11 15.79 11.53
N LEU A 273 11.49 15.20 10.52
CA LEU A 273 11.89 13.88 10.01
C LEU A 273 13.31 13.90 9.44
N GLU A 274 13.67 14.90 8.65
CA GLU A 274 15.02 15.07 8.11
C GLU A 274 16.07 15.28 9.23
N ALA A 275 15.74 16.09 10.23
CA ALA A 275 16.60 16.28 11.39
C ALA A 275 16.81 14.95 12.15
N ALA A 276 15.74 14.17 12.33
CA ALA A 276 15.81 12.85 12.96
C ALA A 276 16.71 11.88 12.17
N ILE A 277 16.61 11.89 10.84
CA ILE A 277 17.44 11.05 9.97
C ILE A 277 18.90 11.48 10.08
N ARG A 278 19.21 12.77 9.94
CA ARG A 278 20.61 13.30 10.07
C ARG A 278 21.23 12.99 11.43
N ALA A 279 20.44 13.07 12.51
CA ALA A 279 20.95 12.79 13.86
C ALA A 279 21.27 11.31 14.11
N ASN A 280 20.82 10.42 13.23
CA ASN A 280 20.99 8.98 13.35
C ASN A 280 21.77 8.35 12.17
N SER A 281 22.22 9.17 11.21
CA SER A 281 23.03 8.73 10.07
C SER A 281 24.51 8.63 10.36
#